data_bfba50482ee81032e17859f9420440e6
#
_entry.id   bfba50482ee81032e17859f9420440e6
#
_cell.length_a   1.000
_cell.length_b   1.000
_cell.length_c   1.000
_cell.angle_alpha   90.00
_cell.angle_beta   90.00
_cell.angle_gamma   90.00
#
_symmetry.space_group_name_H-M   'P 1'
#
loop_
_entity.id
_entity.type
_entity.pdbx_description
1 polymer ?
#
loop_
_entity_poly.entity_id
_entity_poly.type
_entity_poly.pdbx_seq_one_letter_code
_entity_poly.pdbx_strand_id
1 'polypeptide(L)'
;MLALEIKNLTKDYPIGFWKKRLVRSLNKLNLEVEQGEVFGFLGPNGAGKTTTLKILMRLIFPTAGEAQILGRPLDDMQMRSRIGYLPEQPYFYDYLTAREFLVYCARIFDMPRELATKRTEELLARVGLSEVADKHLRKFSKGMQQRVGLAQALINDPDVLFLDEPMSGLDPLGRREVRDLIASLHQQGKTVFFSSHVLSDVEALCDRVAILNHGNLIECGKLSEILRSHKNEMEIVVTGISEVTMQEVRHLAQSVMPTPEGARIRVQTGYEVERVLAIVHRGSGRLVSVNPVRESLEDLFMREVSETAQAAVAGSKA
;
A
#
# COMPACT_ATOMS: atom_id res chain seq x y z
N MET A 1 6.33 -0.38 -20.85
CA MET A 1 7.76 -0.39 -20.48
C MET A 1 7.86 -0.55 -18.98
N LEU A 2 8.88 -1.29 -18.49
CA LEU A 2 9.04 -1.48 -17.04
C LEU A 2 9.63 -0.22 -16.39
N ALA A 3 9.04 0.20 -15.28
CA ALA A 3 9.59 1.20 -14.37
C ALA A 3 10.54 0.58 -13.36
N LEU A 4 10.24 -0.66 -12.91
CA LEU A 4 11.03 -1.42 -11.97
C LEU A 4 11.06 -2.89 -12.41
N GLU A 5 12.24 -3.49 -12.39
CA GLU A 5 12.45 -4.93 -12.57
C GLU A 5 13.34 -5.45 -11.45
N ILE A 6 12.89 -6.48 -10.74
CA ILE A 6 13.64 -7.16 -9.67
C ILE A 6 13.78 -8.63 -10.02
N LYS A 7 15.02 -9.15 -9.99
CA LYS A 7 15.33 -10.55 -10.32
C LYS A 7 16.06 -11.24 -9.16
N ASN A 8 15.41 -12.24 -8.57
CA ASN A 8 15.96 -13.11 -7.52
C ASN A 8 16.58 -12.33 -6.35
N LEU A 9 16.04 -11.17 -6.00
CA LEU A 9 16.58 -10.28 -4.98
C LEU A 9 16.56 -10.95 -3.61
N THR A 10 17.72 -11.10 -3.01
CA THR A 10 17.90 -11.78 -1.72
C THR A 10 18.67 -10.89 -0.77
N LYS A 11 18.24 -10.83 0.49
CA LYS A 11 18.95 -10.10 1.53
C LYS A 11 18.99 -10.88 2.83
N ASP A 12 20.20 -11.19 3.26
CA ASP A 12 20.52 -11.80 4.55
C ASP A 12 21.21 -10.78 5.45
N TYR A 13 20.79 -10.70 6.71
CA TYR A 13 21.43 -9.87 7.73
C TYR A 13 22.15 -10.76 8.75
N PRO A 14 23.43 -10.52 9.03
CA PRO A 14 24.12 -11.19 10.12
C PRO A 14 23.68 -10.60 11.46
N ILE A 15 23.07 -11.41 12.33
CA ILE A 15 22.65 -11.02 13.67
C ILE A 15 23.48 -11.78 14.71
N GLY A 16 23.88 -11.13 15.78
CA GLY A 16 24.66 -11.67 16.90
C GLY A 16 26.11 -11.23 16.89
N PHE A 17 26.67 -11.04 18.09
CA PHE A 17 28.03 -10.55 18.29
C PHE A 17 29.07 -11.68 18.21
N TRP A 18 28.84 -12.80 18.92
CA TRP A 18 29.78 -13.94 18.99
C TRP A 18 29.45 -15.07 18.01
N LYS A 19 28.16 -15.42 17.86
CA LYS A 19 27.66 -16.36 16.86
C LYS A 19 26.79 -15.63 15.88
N LYS A 20 27.33 -15.30 14.71
CA LYS A 20 26.57 -14.69 13.63
C LYS A 20 25.55 -15.69 13.10
N ARG A 21 24.25 -15.41 13.33
CA ARG A 21 23.13 -16.08 12.66
C ARG A 21 22.69 -15.22 11.50
N LEU A 22 22.52 -15.81 10.33
CA LEU A 22 21.93 -15.11 9.19
C LEU A 22 20.40 -15.12 9.32
N VAL A 23 19.81 -13.94 9.26
CA VAL A 23 18.36 -13.77 9.20
C VAL A 23 18.02 -13.25 7.81
N ARG A 24 17.23 -14.05 7.09
CA ARG A 24 16.79 -13.73 5.74
C ARG A 24 15.64 -12.75 5.78
N SER A 25 15.84 -11.57 5.20
CA SER A 25 14.84 -10.51 5.08
C SER A 25 14.14 -10.52 3.72
N LEU A 26 14.84 -10.98 2.66
CA LEU A 26 14.26 -11.16 1.32
C LEU A 26 14.75 -12.49 0.76
N ASN A 27 13.85 -13.24 0.15
CA ASN A 27 14.12 -14.55 -0.40
C ASN A 27 13.74 -14.61 -1.89
N LYS A 28 14.72 -14.40 -2.77
CA LYS A 28 14.59 -14.48 -4.24
C LYS A 28 13.36 -13.73 -4.77
N LEU A 29 13.15 -12.50 -4.28
CA LEU A 29 12.05 -11.65 -4.73
C LEU A 29 12.18 -11.39 -6.23
N ASN A 30 11.11 -11.66 -6.98
CA ASN A 30 10.95 -11.31 -8.39
C ASN A 30 9.73 -10.40 -8.51
N LEU A 31 9.89 -9.24 -9.15
CA LEU A 31 8.82 -8.25 -9.26
C LEU A 31 9.03 -7.37 -10.49
N GLU A 32 7.93 -7.06 -11.17
CA GLU A 32 7.90 -6.14 -12.30
C GLU A 32 6.81 -5.09 -12.08
N VAL A 33 7.18 -3.82 -12.29
CA VAL A 33 6.25 -2.67 -12.20
C VAL A 33 6.28 -1.92 -13.53
N GLU A 34 5.13 -1.62 -14.08
CA GLU A 34 4.99 -0.92 -15.34
C GLU A 34 5.12 0.61 -15.15
N GLN A 35 5.49 1.33 -16.22
CA GLN A 35 5.51 2.79 -16.15
C GLN A 35 4.09 3.35 -16.13
N GLY A 36 3.87 4.35 -15.28
CA GLY A 36 2.60 5.05 -15.15
C GLY A 36 1.59 4.37 -14.23
N GLU A 37 1.91 3.23 -13.58
CA GLU A 37 1.01 2.60 -12.62
C GLU A 37 1.24 3.04 -11.17
N VAL A 38 0.21 2.93 -10.36
CA VAL A 38 0.31 2.96 -8.90
C VAL A 38 0.41 1.54 -8.39
N PHE A 39 1.57 1.19 -7.85
CA PHE A 39 1.88 -0.14 -7.38
C PHE A 39 1.97 -0.20 -5.86
N GLY A 40 1.14 -1.05 -5.23
CA GLY A 40 1.10 -1.29 -3.80
C GLY A 40 2.01 -2.44 -3.38
N PHE A 41 2.89 -2.22 -2.41
CA PHE A 41 3.79 -3.22 -1.86
C PHE A 41 3.40 -3.53 -0.42
N LEU A 42 2.62 -4.59 -0.23
CA LEU A 42 1.93 -4.93 1.00
C LEU A 42 2.68 -5.95 1.84
N GLY A 43 2.46 -5.91 3.14
CA GLY A 43 2.95 -6.94 4.05
C GLY A 43 3.00 -6.45 5.50
N PRO A 44 3.06 -7.36 6.47
CA PRO A 44 3.21 -7.02 7.87
C PRO A 44 4.57 -6.37 8.15
N ASN A 45 4.73 -5.85 9.36
CA ASN A 45 6.01 -5.36 9.83
C ASN A 45 7.04 -6.51 9.82
N GLY A 46 8.24 -6.24 9.28
CA GLY A 46 9.27 -7.27 9.11
C GLY A 46 9.12 -8.14 7.86
N ALA A 47 8.11 -7.92 7.00
CA ALA A 47 7.95 -8.67 5.76
C ALA A 47 9.07 -8.46 4.72
N GLY A 48 9.88 -7.40 4.86
CA GLY A 48 10.95 -7.07 3.91
C GLY A 48 10.70 -5.82 3.06
N LYS A 49 9.58 -5.11 3.24
CA LYS A 49 9.19 -3.94 2.45
C LYS A 49 10.27 -2.84 2.44
N THR A 50 10.59 -2.30 3.61
CA THR A 50 11.64 -1.28 3.77
C THR A 50 13.02 -1.78 3.34
N THR A 51 13.32 -3.08 3.51
CA THR A 51 14.56 -3.68 3.00
C THR A 51 14.64 -3.60 1.48
N THR A 52 13.56 -3.93 0.79
CA THR A 52 13.45 -3.82 -0.67
C THR A 52 13.69 -2.38 -1.11
N LEU A 53 12.96 -1.42 -0.54
CA LEU A 53 13.11 0.01 -0.85
C LEU A 53 14.53 0.52 -0.60
N LYS A 54 15.15 0.14 0.52
CA LYS A 54 16.55 0.50 0.81
C LYS A 54 17.54 -0.06 -0.20
N ILE A 55 17.30 -1.27 -0.73
CA ILE A 55 18.14 -1.83 -1.80
C ILE A 55 17.93 -1.05 -3.10
N LEU A 56 16.68 -0.76 -3.49
CA LEU A 56 16.37 0.01 -4.69
C LEU A 56 16.99 1.42 -4.64
N MET A 57 17.00 2.04 -3.48
CA MET A 57 17.69 3.32 -3.24
C MET A 57 19.20 3.19 -3.08
N ARG A 58 19.74 1.95 -3.13
CA ARG A 58 21.16 1.64 -2.90
C ARG A 58 21.71 2.16 -1.55
N LEU A 59 20.83 2.26 -0.56
CA LEU A 59 21.22 2.54 0.83
C LEU A 59 21.82 1.30 1.52
N ILE A 60 21.46 0.12 1.03
CA ILE A 60 22.04 -1.18 1.39
C ILE A 60 22.22 -2.03 0.13
N PHE A 61 23.12 -3.02 0.20
CA PHE A 61 23.37 -3.92 -0.93
C PHE A 61 22.63 -5.25 -0.76
N PRO A 62 22.14 -5.87 -1.84
CA PRO A 62 21.59 -7.22 -1.80
C PRO A 62 22.68 -8.25 -1.48
N THR A 63 22.28 -9.41 -0.95
CA THR A 63 23.17 -10.57 -0.80
C THR A 63 23.32 -11.32 -2.13
N ALA A 64 22.23 -11.36 -2.92
CA ALA A 64 22.19 -11.92 -4.27
C ALA A 64 21.04 -11.32 -5.07
N GLY A 65 21.05 -11.52 -6.38
CA GLY A 65 20.04 -10.96 -7.29
C GLY A 65 20.34 -9.53 -7.69
N GLU A 66 19.50 -8.99 -8.56
CA GLU A 66 19.67 -7.66 -9.14
C GLU A 66 18.33 -6.94 -9.29
N ALA A 67 18.40 -5.63 -9.50
CA ALA A 67 17.23 -4.82 -9.82
C ALA A 67 17.63 -3.70 -10.79
N GLN A 68 16.67 -3.28 -11.62
CA GLN A 68 16.79 -2.17 -12.55
C GLN A 68 15.61 -1.22 -12.39
N ILE A 69 15.88 0.08 -12.52
CA ILE A 69 14.84 1.13 -12.54
C ILE A 69 14.93 1.83 -13.89
N LEU A 70 13.80 1.97 -14.59
CA LEU A 70 13.72 2.54 -15.94
C LEU A 70 14.71 1.86 -16.93
N GLY A 71 14.91 0.54 -16.81
CA GLY A 71 15.83 -0.25 -17.61
C GLY A 71 17.30 0.00 -17.34
N ARG A 72 17.65 0.67 -16.23
CA ARG A 72 19.02 1.01 -15.83
C ARG A 72 19.39 0.38 -14.49
N PRO A 73 20.64 -0.01 -14.29
CA PRO A 73 21.09 -0.58 -13.02
C PRO A 73 21.03 0.47 -11.89
N LEU A 74 20.92 0.00 -10.64
CA LEU A 74 20.74 0.87 -9.46
C LEU A 74 21.90 1.84 -9.19
N ASP A 75 23.07 1.64 -9.80
CA ASP A 75 24.25 2.54 -9.67
C ASP A 75 24.31 3.62 -10.75
N ASP A 76 23.41 3.63 -11.69
CA ASP A 76 23.35 4.67 -12.70
C ASP A 76 22.92 6.02 -12.09
N MET A 77 23.80 7.02 -12.19
CA MET A 77 23.57 8.37 -11.66
C MET A 77 22.45 9.12 -12.41
N GLN A 78 22.32 8.86 -13.73
CA GLN A 78 21.25 9.49 -14.51
C GLN A 78 19.87 8.94 -14.16
N MET A 79 19.80 7.64 -13.80
CA MET A 79 18.55 7.06 -13.27
C MET A 79 18.17 7.72 -11.95
N ARG A 80 19.14 7.97 -11.07
CA ARG A 80 18.86 8.57 -9.75
C ARG A 80 18.25 9.96 -9.82
N SER A 81 18.56 10.76 -10.83
CA SER A 81 17.94 12.07 -11.01
C SER A 81 16.46 11.99 -11.43
N ARG A 82 16.01 10.79 -11.84
CA ARG A 82 14.63 10.53 -12.31
C ARG A 82 13.77 9.80 -11.28
N ILE A 83 14.29 9.55 -10.07
CA ILE A 83 13.53 8.92 -8.99
C ILE A 83 13.35 9.87 -7.82
N GLY A 84 12.25 9.71 -7.10
CA GLY A 84 11.99 10.34 -5.81
C GLY A 84 11.83 9.29 -4.72
N TYR A 85 12.24 9.61 -3.50
CA TYR A 85 12.13 8.68 -2.38
C TYR A 85 11.67 9.37 -1.10
N LEU A 86 10.63 8.80 -0.48
CA LEU A 86 10.19 9.14 0.87
C LEU A 86 10.45 7.93 1.78
N PRO A 87 11.35 8.01 2.74
CA PRO A 87 11.49 6.97 3.76
C PRO A 87 10.33 7.01 4.77
N GLU A 88 10.09 5.91 5.47
CA GLU A 88 9.06 5.80 6.53
C GLU A 88 9.22 6.89 7.61
N GLN A 89 10.47 7.20 7.96
CA GLN A 89 10.83 8.28 8.88
C GLN A 89 11.79 9.24 8.18
N PRO A 90 11.28 10.32 7.58
CA PRO A 90 12.13 11.31 6.94
C PRO A 90 12.96 12.05 8.01
N TYR A 91 14.23 12.25 7.71
CA TYR A 91 15.17 12.97 8.57
C TYR A 91 15.50 14.32 7.96
N PHE A 92 15.36 15.37 8.76
CA PHE A 92 15.55 16.75 8.31
C PHE A 92 16.61 17.46 9.14
N TYR A 93 17.14 18.53 8.58
CA TYR A 93 17.96 19.49 9.33
C TYR A 93 17.02 20.40 10.16
N ASP A 94 16.85 20.11 11.43
CA ASP A 94 15.89 20.73 12.36
C ASP A 94 15.91 22.25 12.40
N TYR A 95 17.07 22.84 12.15
CA TYR A 95 17.31 24.28 12.18
C TYR A 95 16.93 25.00 10.88
N LEU A 96 16.66 24.28 9.80
CA LEU A 96 16.16 24.86 8.55
C LEU A 96 14.64 25.06 8.63
N THR A 97 14.15 26.04 7.88
CA THR A 97 12.73 26.14 7.54
C THR A 97 12.38 25.14 6.43
N ALA A 98 11.08 24.87 6.24
CA ALA A 98 10.65 23.98 5.15
C ALA A 98 11.07 24.53 3.78
N ARG A 99 10.97 25.83 3.58
CA ARG A 99 11.41 26.52 2.36
C ARG A 99 12.90 26.38 2.12
N GLU A 100 13.73 26.69 3.10
CA GLU A 100 15.19 26.56 3.00
C GLU A 100 15.61 25.13 2.71
N PHE A 101 14.98 24.16 3.38
CA PHE A 101 15.26 22.74 3.17
C PHE A 101 14.93 22.30 1.73
N LEU A 102 13.76 22.66 1.20
CA LEU A 102 13.37 22.29 -0.17
C LEU A 102 14.25 22.98 -1.23
N VAL A 103 14.59 24.26 -1.04
CA VAL A 103 15.56 24.95 -1.91
C VAL A 103 16.93 24.27 -1.84
N TYR A 104 17.38 23.87 -0.66
CA TYR A 104 18.63 23.09 -0.51
C TYR A 104 18.55 21.77 -1.29
N CYS A 105 17.45 20.99 -1.18
CA CYS A 105 17.26 19.76 -1.94
C CYS A 105 17.27 20.00 -3.45
N ALA A 106 16.60 21.05 -3.94
CA ALA A 106 16.59 21.40 -5.35
C ALA A 106 18.01 21.74 -5.87
N ARG A 107 18.82 22.39 -5.04
CA ARG A 107 20.21 22.71 -5.38
C ARG A 107 21.12 21.49 -5.45
N ILE A 108 20.83 20.41 -4.73
CA ILE A 108 21.55 19.12 -4.86
C ILE A 108 21.33 18.51 -6.26
N PHE A 109 20.20 18.79 -6.90
CA PHE A 109 19.90 18.39 -8.28
C PHE A 109 20.37 19.42 -9.32
N ASP A 110 21.30 20.32 -8.96
CA ASP A 110 21.86 21.37 -9.82
C ASP A 110 20.81 22.33 -10.42
N MET A 111 19.62 22.45 -9.79
CA MET A 111 18.62 23.41 -10.27
C MET A 111 19.11 24.86 -10.14
N PRO A 112 18.94 25.69 -11.18
CA PRO A 112 19.15 27.13 -11.08
C PRO A 112 18.32 27.73 -9.93
N ARG A 113 18.84 28.78 -9.28
CA ARG A 113 18.22 29.36 -8.08
C ARG A 113 16.76 29.78 -8.29
N GLU A 114 16.45 30.40 -9.40
CA GLU A 114 15.09 30.85 -9.73
C GLU A 114 14.13 29.67 -9.87
N LEU A 115 14.54 28.61 -10.58
CA LEU A 115 13.76 27.40 -10.75
C LEU A 115 13.58 26.67 -9.42
N ALA A 116 14.65 26.56 -8.61
CA ALA A 116 14.59 25.94 -7.28
C ALA A 116 13.59 26.66 -6.38
N THR A 117 13.59 28.01 -6.36
CA THR A 117 12.62 28.79 -5.60
C THR A 117 11.21 28.57 -6.11
N LYS A 118 10.99 28.69 -7.41
CA LYS A 118 9.66 28.49 -8.02
C LYS A 118 9.12 27.08 -7.70
N ARG A 119 9.92 26.04 -7.91
CA ARG A 119 9.54 24.65 -7.65
C ARG A 119 9.24 24.42 -6.18
N THR A 120 10.00 25.03 -5.26
CA THR A 120 9.76 24.97 -3.82
C THR A 120 8.40 25.55 -3.47
N GLU A 121 8.03 26.73 -3.98
CA GLU A 121 6.73 27.34 -3.71
C GLU A 121 5.57 26.48 -4.24
N GLU A 122 5.71 25.96 -5.46
CA GLU A 122 4.71 25.05 -6.06
C GLU A 122 4.50 23.82 -5.17
N LEU A 123 5.57 23.19 -4.68
CA LEU A 123 5.48 22.00 -3.84
C LEU A 123 4.95 22.30 -2.45
N LEU A 124 5.36 23.40 -1.82
CA LEU A 124 4.81 23.84 -0.55
C LEU A 124 3.30 24.06 -0.61
N ALA A 125 2.83 24.69 -1.71
CA ALA A 125 1.40 24.85 -1.94
C ALA A 125 0.71 23.51 -2.15
N ARG A 126 1.30 22.61 -2.94
CA ARG A 126 0.75 21.30 -3.25
C ARG A 126 0.59 20.40 -2.02
N VAL A 127 1.48 20.51 -1.04
CA VAL A 127 1.41 19.74 0.22
C VAL A 127 0.76 20.52 1.37
N GLY A 128 0.18 21.70 1.12
CA GLY A 128 -0.55 22.50 2.10
C GLY A 128 0.33 23.10 3.22
N LEU A 129 1.58 23.48 2.90
CA LEU A 129 2.54 24.01 3.88
C LEU A 129 2.94 25.48 3.62
N SER A 130 2.30 26.19 2.68
CA SER A 130 2.66 27.55 2.30
C SER A 130 2.68 28.53 3.49
N GLU A 131 1.66 28.49 4.36
CA GLU A 131 1.54 29.41 5.52
C GLU A 131 2.57 29.15 6.62
N VAL A 132 3.18 27.98 6.63
CA VAL A 132 4.16 27.57 7.64
C VAL A 132 5.56 27.35 7.07
N ALA A 133 5.75 27.69 5.79
CA ALA A 133 6.98 27.44 5.04
C ALA A 133 8.25 28.02 5.70
N ASP A 134 8.10 29.13 6.41
CA ASP A 134 9.20 29.84 7.07
C ASP A 134 9.38 29.47 8.56
N LYS A 135 8.62 28.45 9.04
CA LYS A 135 8.83 27.88 10.38
C LYS A 135 9.90 26.80 10.33
N HIS A 136 10.77 26.75 11.35
CA HIS A 136 11.79 25.71 11.48
C HIS A 136 11.18 24.32 11.59
N LEU A 137 11.80 23.32 10.93
CA LEU A 137 11.33 21.93 10.85
C LEU A 137 11.20 21.24 12.21
N ARG A 138 12.01 21.63 13.21
CA ARG A 138 11.88 21.14 14.61
C ARG A 138 10.54 21.46 15.27
N LYS A 139 9.77 22.42 14.74
CA LYS A 139 8.44 22.80 15.24
C LYS A 139 7.30 22.13 14.51
N PHE A 140 7.62 21.29 13.50
CA PHE A 140 6.62 20.61 12.69
C PHE A 140 6.08 19.39 13.41
N SER A 141 4.76 19.19 13.33
CA SER A 141 4.14 17.92 13.70
C SER A 141 4.61 16.79 12.77
N LYS A 142 4.44 15.53 13.20
CA LYS A 142 4.77 14.36 12.37
C LYS A 142 4.09 14.43 10.99
N GLY A 143 2.82 14.84 10.93
CA GLY A 143 2.10 15.01 9.66
C GLY A 143 2.70 16.11 8.78
N MET A 144 3.11 17.24 9.35
CA MET A 144 3.79 18.28 8.60
C MET A 144 5.16 17.82 8.09
N GLN A 145 5.92 17.08 8.90
CA GLN A 145 7.19 16.48 8.48
C GLN A 145 7.01 15.51 7.32
N GLN A 146 5.97 14.65 7.36
CA GLN A 146 5.64 13.75 6.28
C GLN A 146 5.35 14.50 4.97
N ARG A 147 4.60 15.61 5.04
CA ARG A 147 4.30 16.46 3.88
C ARG A 147 5.56 17.14 3.32
N VAL A 148 6.49 17.57 4.16
CA VAL A 148 7.81 18.07 3.70
C VAL A 148 8.59 16.97 2.99
N GLY A 149 8.59 15.74 3.53
CA GLY A 149 9.23 14.59 2.91
C GLY A 149 8.63 14.25 1.54
N LEU A 150 7.30 14.34 1.38
CA LEU A 150 6.64 14.21 0.08
C LEU A 150 7.08 15.30 -0.89
N ALA A 151 7.12 16.56 -0.45
CA ALA A 151 7.60 17.67 -1.28
C ALA A 151 9.07 17.48 -1.68
N GLN A 152 9.92 17.01 -0.76
CA GLN A 152 11.32 16.64 -1.04
C GLN A 152 11.41 15.55 -2.10
N ALA A 153 10.61 14.48 -1.99
CA ALA A 153 10.62 13.37 -2.93
C ALA A 153 10.16 13.78 -4.35
N LEU A 154 9.45 14.91 -4.46
CA LEU A 154 8.94 15.46 -5.73
C LEU A 154 9.79 16.60 -6.29
N ILE A 155 10.86 16.99 -5.61
CA ILE A 155 11.61 18.22 -5.94
C ILE A 155 12.20 18.19 -7.35
N ASN A 156 12.74 17.05 -7.76
CA ASN A 156 13.39 16.80 -9.05
C ASN A 156 12.42 16.38 -10.18
N ASP A 157 11.11 16.46 -9.96
CA ASP A 157 10.06 16.01 -10.90
C ASP A 157 10.25 14.56 -11.38
N PRO A 158 10.33 13.59 -10.47
CA PRO A 158 10.70 12.22 -10.79
C PRO A 158 9.71 11.52 -11.72
N ASP A 159 10.20 10.54 -12.51
CA ASP A 159 9.35 9.63 -13.28
C ASP A 159 8.82 8.48 -12.43
N VAL A 160 9.60 8.05 -11.44
CA VAL A 160 9.25 6.99 -10.50
C VAL A 160 9.40 7.49 -9.08
N LEU A 161 8.34 7.34 -8.29
CA LEU A 161 8.29 7.74 -6.89
C LEU A 161 8.21 6.51 -6.00
N PHE A 162 9.16 6.36 -5.08
CA PHE A 162 9.17 5.32 -4.06
C PHE A 162 8.80 5.91 -2.71
N LEU A 163 7.73 5.38 -2.09
CA LEU A 163 7.19 5.88 -0.83
C LEU A 163 7.14 4.75 0.20
N ASP A 164 7.86 4.88 1.30
CA ASP A 164 7.84 3.91 2.40
C ASP A 164 6.83 4.37 3.45
N GLU A 165 5.69 3.68 3.55
CA GLU A 165 4.59 3.95 4.48
C GLU A 165 4.13 5.45 4.46
N PRO A 166 3.78 6.03 3.29
CA PRO A 166 3.57 7.48 3.14
C PRO A 166 2.45 8.04 3.99
N MET A 167 1.51 7.23 4.43
CA MET A 167 0.34 7.63 5.22
C MET A 167 0.46 7.29 6.72
N SER A 168 1.62 6.74 7.13
CA SER A 168 1.84 6.36 8.53
C SER A 168 1.83 7.56 9.45
N GLY A 169 1.06 7.47 10.54
CA GLY A 169 0.98 8.51 11.57
C GLY A 169 0.27 9.79 11.17
N LEU A 170 -0.43 9.79 10.03
CA LEU A 170 -1.32 10.87 9.61
C LEU A 170 -2.73 10.67 10.18
N ASP A 171 -3.41 11.78 10.46
CA ASP A 171 -4.83 11.83 10.74
C ASP A 171 -5.66 11.51 9.47
N PRO A 172 -6.97 11.26 9.56
CA PRO A 172 -7.80 10.92 8.41
C PRO A 172 -7.76 11.96 7.28
N LEU A 173 -7.66 13.25 7.62
CA LEU A 173 -7.57 14.33 6.64
C LEU A 173 -6.22 14.30 5.91
N GLY A 174 -5.12 14.17 6.64
CA GLY A 174 -3.79 14.06 6.07
C GLY A 174 -3.62 12.82 5.18
N ARG A 175 -4.22 11.68 5.56
CA ARG A 175 -4.26 10.49 4.70
C ARG A 175 -4.98 10.75 3.38
N ARG A 176 -6.13 11.44 3.42
CA ARG A 176 -6.88 11.81 2.23
C ARG A 176 -6.04 12.70 1.30
N GLU A 177 -5.39 13.72 1.84
CA GLU A 177 -4.54 14.64 1.07
C GLU A 177 -3.38 13.91 0.39
N VAL A 178 -2.74 12.94 1.07
CA VAL A 178 -1.68 12.12 0.47
C VAL A 178 -2.24 11.22 -0.62
N ARG A 179 -3.43 10.63 -0.44
CA ARG A 179 -4.10 9.84 -1.49
C ARG A 179 -4.41 10.69 -2.71
N ASP A 180 -4.97 11.88 -2.51
CA ASP A 180 -5.29 12.82 -3.59
C ASP A 180 -4.01 13.25 -4.35
N LEU A 181 -2.91 13.45 -3.63
CA LEU A 181 -1.60 13.71 -4.22
C LEU A 181 -1.12 12.55 -5.10
N ILE A 182 -1.15 11.31 -4.59
CA ILE A 182 -0.75 10.12 -5.34
C ILE A 182 -1.63 9.95 -6.59
N ALA A 183 -2.95 10.09 -6.46
CA ALA A 183 -3.87 10.02 -7.59
C ALA A 183 -3.58 11.10 -8.64
N SER A 184 -3.23 12.32 -8.22
CA SER A 184 -2.85 13.39 -9.15
C SER A 184 -1.53 13.11 -9.89
N LEU A 185 -0.58 12.45 -9.24
CA LEU A 185 0.69 12.03 -9.86
C LEU A 185 0.45 10.92 -10.89
N HIS A 186 -0.40 9.95 -10.58
CA HIS A 186 -0.83 8.91 -11.49
C HIS A 186 -1.48 9.50 -12.77
N GLN A 187 -2.40 10.46 -12.61
CA GLN A 187 -3.01 11.17 -13.74
C GLN A 187 -2.00 11.93 -14.63
N GLN A 188 -0.85 12.33 -14.07
CA GLN A 188 0.27 12.92 -14.79
C GLN A 188 1.18 11.88 -15.46
N GLY A 189 0.84 10.58 -15.37
CA GLY A 189 1.63 9.49 -15.95
C GLY A 189 2.88 9.12 -15.13
N LYS A 190 3.01 9.60 -13.89
CA LYS A 190 4.11 9.21 -12.99
C LYS A 190 3.87 7.81 -12.44
N THR A 191 4.94 7.04 -12.29
CA THR A 191 4.88 5.75 -11.61
C THR A 191 5.02 5.94 -10.11
N VAL A 192 4.13 5.35 -9.32
CA VAL A 192 4.21 5.41 -7.86
C VAL A 192 4.29 4.01 -7.28
N PHE A 193 5.38 3.71 -6.61
CA PHE A 193 5.57 2.48 -5.85
C PHE A 193 5.52 2.82 -4.36
N PHE A 194 4.53 2.33 -3.63
CA PHE A 194 4.47 2.60 -2.21
C PHE A 194 4.27 1.35 -1.36
N SER A 195 4.96 1.31 -0.23
CA SER A 195 4.75 0.28 0.78
C SER A 195 3.61 0.67 1.71
N SER A 196 2.83 -0.30 2.14
CA SER A 196 1.82 -0.12 3.20
C SER A 196 1.56 -1.42 3.95
N HIS A 197 1.13 -1.27 5.20
CA HIS A 197 0.49 -2.33 5.97
C HIS A 197 -1.02 -2.07 6.13
N VAL A 198 -1.53 -0.94 5.61
CA VAL A 198 -2.93 -0.53 5.64
C VAL A 198 -3.58 -0.86 4.31
N LEU A 199 -4.40 -1.88 4.31
CA LEU A 199 -4.99 -2.48 3.10
C LEU A 199 -5.97 -1.54 2.40
N SER A 200 -6.77 -0.78 3.16
CA SER A 200 -7.73 0.17 2.61
C SER A 200 -7.09 1.32 1.80
N ASP A 201 -5.86 1.72 2.15
CA ASP A 201 -5.14 2.73 1.38
C ASP A 201 -4.71 2.20 0.01
N VAL A 202 -4.35 0.91 -0.03
CA VAL A 202 -3.96 0.22 -1.26
C VAL A 202 -5.17 -0.07 -2.15
N GLU A 203 -6.28 -0.52 -1.57
CA GLU A 203 -7.53 -0.74 -2.31
C GLU A 203 -8.05 0.53 -2.99
N ALA A 204 -7.80 1.69 -2.38
CA ALA A 204 -8.26 2.97 -2.89
C ALA A 204 -7.40 3.55 -4.03
N LEU A 205 -6.13 3.12 -4.17
CA LEU A 205 -5.15 3.80 -5.01
C LEU A 205 -4.50 2.92 -6.07
N CYS A 206 -4.32 1.61 -5.80
CA CYS A 206 -3.43 0.78 -6.60
C CYS A 206 -4.10 0.16 -7.80
N ASP A 207 -3.37 0.12 -8.91
CA ASP A 207 -3.73 -0.68 -10.09
C ASP A 207 -3.34 -2.14 -9.87
N ARG A 208 -2.11 -2.35 -9.36
CA ARG A 208 -1.54 -3.66 -9.05
C ARG A 208 -0.92 -3.67 -7.67
N VAL A 209 -0.85 -4.85 -7.08
CA VAL A 209 -0.29 -5.05 -5.73
C VAL A 209 0.62 -6.27 -5.70
N ALA A 210 1.58 -6.25 -4.79
CA ALA A 210 2.35 -7.41 -4.40
C ALA A 210 2.25 -7.58 -2.88
N ILE A 211 1.96 -8.80 -2.44
CA ILE A 211 1.84 -9.16 -1.02
C ILE A 211 3.12 -9.89 -0.61
N LEU A 212 3.80 -9.34 0.37
CA LEU A 212 5.03 -9.88 0.94
C LEU A 212 4.80 -10.43 2.34
N ASN A 213 5.31 -11.63 2.62
CA ASN A 213 5.32 -12.20 3.97
C ASN A 213 6.65 -12.89 4.25
N HIS A 214 7.30 -12.55 5.37
CA HIS A 214 8.60 -13.12 5.77
C HIS A 214 9.65 -13.18 4.63
N GLY A 215 9.72 -12.12 3.83
CA GLY A 215 10.67 -12.00 2.72
C GLY A 215 10.28 -12.74 1.45
N ASN A 216 9.15 -13.43 1.41
CA ASN A 216 8.64 -14.13 0.25
C ASN A 216 7.50 -13.34 -0.39
N LEU A 217 7.49 -13.32 -1.72
CA LEU A 217 6.35 -12.85 -2.49
C LEU A 217 5.25 -13.92 -2.45
N ILE A 218 4.10 -13.58 -1.89
CA ILE A 218 2.95 -14.49 -1.76
C ILE A 218 2.08 -14.38 -3.01
N GLU A 219 1.74 -13.14 -3.39
CA GLU A 219 0.88 -12.87 -4.53
C GLU A 219 1.27 -11.56 -5.20
N CYS A 220 1.08 -11.48 -6.52
CA CYS A 220 1.29 -10.25 -7.29
C CYS A 220 0.35 -10.22 -8.49
N GLY A 221 -0.42 -9.16 -8.63
CA GLY A 221 -1.35 -9.03 -9.75
C GLY A 221 -2.17 -7.75 -9.72
N LYS A 222 -3.10 -7.63 -10.66
CA LYS A 222 -4.05 -6.52 -10.65
C LYS A 222 -4.97 -6.64 -9.45
N LEU A 223 -5.14 -5.54 -8.73
CA LEU A 223 -6.00 -5.50 -7.57
C LEU A 223 -7.42 -6.00 -7.89
N SER A 224 -7.95 -5.61 -9.04
CA SER A 224 -9.27 -6.05 -9.50
C SER A 224 -9.39 -7.55 -9.78
N GLU A 225 -8.31 -8.23 -10.12
CA GLU A 225 -8.27 -9.68 -10.35
C GLU A 225 -8.11 -10.42 -9.02
N ILE A 226 -7.22 -9.95 -8.16
CA ILE A 226 -6.99 -10.49 -6.82
C ILE A 226 -8.29 -10.45 -5.98
N LEU A 227 -9.01 -9.33 -6.00
CA LEU A 227 -10.28 -9.18 -5.26
C LEU A 227 -11.47 -9.92 -5.91
N ARG A 228 -11.39 -10.29 -7.19
CA ARG A 228 -12.46 -11.03 -7.88
C ARG A 228 -12.35 -12.53 -7.70
N SER A 229 -11.17 -13.07 -7.42
CA SER A 229 -10.90 -14.51 -7.60
C SER A 229 -11.59 -15.42 -6.60
N HIS A 230 -12.35 -14.92 -5.61
CA HIS A 230 -12.68 -15.79 -4.49
C HIS A 230 -14.11 -15.87 -4.01
N LYS A 231 -15.14 -15.33 -4.67
CA LYS A 231 -16.51 -15.83 -4.37
C LYS A 231 -17.60 -15.17 -5.21
N ASN A 232 -18.34 -16.01 -5.95
CA ASN A 232 -19.70 -15.72 -6.41
C ASN A 232 -20.68 -15.71 -5.21
N GLU A 233 -20.43 -14.87 -4.20
CA GLU A 233 -21.29 -14.72 -3.03
C GLU A 233 -21.96 -13.36 -3.00
N MET A 234 -23.19 -13.34 -2.51
CA MET A 234 -23.95 -12.10 -2.30
C MET A 234 -24.30 -11.95 -0.83
N GLU A 235 -24.13 -10.73 -0.32
CA GLU A 235 -24.64 -10.33 0.99
C GLU A 235 -25.98 -9.65 0.82
N ILE A 236 -27.01 -10.17 1.46
CA ILE A 236 -28.37 -9.64 1.50
C ILE A 236 -28.59 -9.10 2.91
N VAL A 237 -28.85 -7.81 3.03
CA VAL A 237 -29.20 -7.18 4.31
C VAL A 237 -30.70 -6.97 4.34
N VAL A 238 -31.34 -7.47 5.39
CA VAL A 238 -32.78 -7.43 5.58
C VAL A 238 -33.16 -6.91 6.97
N THR A 239 -34.30 -6.28 7.08
CA THR A 239 -34.90 -5.82 8.36
C THR A 239 -36.28 -6.36 8.54
N GLY A 240 -36.80 -6.40 9.80
CA GLY A 240 -38.14 -6.85 10.10
C GLY A 240 -38.43 -8.33 9.82
N ILE A 241 -37.40 -9.17 9.83
CA ILE A 241 -37.51 -10.62 9.59
C ILE A 241 -37.88 -11.37 10.88
N SER A 242 -38.90 -12.24 10.81
CA SER A 242 -39.30 -13.08 11.94
C SER A 242 -38.29 -14.24 12.16
N GLU A 243 -38.31 -14.80 13.38
CA GLU A 243 -37.44 -15.96 13.71
C GLU A 243 -37.74 -17.18 12.82
N VAL A 244 -39.02 -17.39 12.48
CA VAL A 244 -39.42 -18.48 11.58
C VAL A 244 -38.83 -18.29 10.19
N THR A 245 -38.94 -17.08 9.64
CA THR A 245 -38.37 -16.72 8.33
C THR A 245 -36.84 -16.81 8.36
N MET A 246 -36.23 -16.45 9.48
CA MET A 246 -34.78 -16.57 9.66
C MET A 246 -34.29 -18.03 9.62
N GLN A 247 -35.08 -18.96 10.22
CA GLN A 247 -34.78 -20.39 10.15
C GLN A 247 -34.90 -20.97 8.73
N GLU A 248 -35.93 -20.57 7.96
CA GLU A 248 -36.06 -20.97 6.56
C GLU A 248 -34.85 -20.50 5.72
N VAL A 249 -34.42 -19.28 5.93
CA VAL A 249 -33.26 -18.70 5.23
C VAL A 249 -31.94 -19.42 5.59
N ARG A 250 -31.76 -19.85 6.85
CA ARG A 250 -30.57 -20.59 7.28
C ARG A 250 -30.30 -21.87 6.51
N HIS A 251 -31.33 -22.53 5.97
CA HIS A 251 -31.17 -23.74 5.16
C HIS A 251 -30.66 -23.49 3.73
N LEU A 252 -30.75 -22.24 3.28
CA LEU A 252 -30.31 -21.83 1.94
C LEU A 252 -29.05 -20.99 1.96
N ALA A 253 -28.77 -20.34 3.09
CA ALA A 253 -27.67 -19.42 3.24
C ALA A 253 -26.40 -20.13 3.73
N GLN A 254 -25.26 -19.67 3.27
CA GLN A 254 -23.96 -20.11 3.83
C GLN A 254 -23.76 -19.60 5.25
N SER A 255 -24.20 -18.37 5.51
CA SER A 255 -24.21 -17.81 6.86
C SER A 255 -25.34 -16.81 7.04
N VAL A 256 -25.88 -16.75 8.26
CA VAL A 256 -26.88 -15.78 8.69
C VAL A 256 -26.39 -15.15 9.98
N MET A 257 -26.12 -13.85 9.94
CA MET A 257 -25.72 -13.05 11.09
C MET A 257 -26.89 -12.18 11.52
N PRO A 258 -27.50 -12.42 12.71
CA PRO A 258 -28.53 -11.54 13.21
C PRO A 258 -27.98 -10.15 13.53
N THR A 259 -28.76 -9.11 13.26
CA THR A 259 -28.50 -7.73 13.64
C THR A 259 -29.66 -7.19 14.49
N PRO A 260 -29.50 -6.10 15.23
CA PRO A 260 -30.55 -5.55 16.07
C PRO A 260 -31.90 -5.30 15.34
N GLU A 261 -31.83 -5.00 14.04
CA GLU A 261 -32.98 -4.66 13.21
C GLU A 261 -33.38 -5.76 12.21
N GLY A 262 -32.60 -6.84 12.09
CA GLY A 262 -32.85 -7.90 11.11
C GLY A 262 -31.73 -8.90 10.98
N ALA A 263 -31.21 -9.13 9.74
CA ALA A 263 -30.13 -10.07 9.51
C ALA A 263 -29.29 -9.68 8.29
N ARG A 264 -27.99 -10.09 8.32
CA ARG A 264 -27.10 -10.18 7.15
C ARG A 264 -27.01 -11.64 6.73
N ILE A 265 -27.31 -11.90 5.49
CA ILE A 265 -27.44 -13.24 4.91
C ILE A 265 -26.42 -13.36 3.78
N ARG A 266 -25.53 -14.34 3.83
CA ARG A 266 -24.60 -14.64 2.73
C ARG A 266 -25.09 -15.87 1.98
N VAL A 267 -25.21 -15.73 0.66
CA VAL A 267 -25.65 -16.78 -0.26
C VAL A 267 -24.72 -16.83 -1.47
N GLN A 268 -24.72 -17.95 -2.19
CA GLN A 268 -24.10 -18.00 -3.51
C GLN A 268 -24.92 -17.18 -4.52
N THR A 269 -24.26 -16.77 -5.61
CA THR A 269 -24.94 -16.01 -6.67
C THR A 269 -25.96 -16.88 -7.42
N GLY A 270 -26.95 -16.21 -8.06
CA GLY A 270 -27.92 -16.86 -8.92
C GLY A 270 -29.18 -17.25 -8.16
N TYR A 271 -29.61 -18.51 -8.34
CA TYR A 271 -30.92 -19.02 -7.86
C TYR A 271 -31.12 -18.89 -6.34
N GLU A 272 -30.07 -18.97 -5.55
CA GLU A 272 -30.16 -18.83 -4.08
C GLU A 272 -30.57 -17.41 -3.63
N VAL A 273 -30.05 -16.39 -4.31
CA VAL A 273 -30.42 -14.98 -4.05
C VAL A 273 -31.92 -14.78 -4.23
N GLU A 274 -32.45 -15.26 -5.37
CA GLU A 274 -33.89 -15.14 -5.68
C GLU A 274 -34.76 -15.85 -4.65
N ARG A 275 -34.35 -17.06 -4.25
CA ARG A 275 -35.08 -17.83 -3.22
C ARG A 275 -35.09 -17.13 -1.88
N VAL A 276 -33.95 -16.61 -1.41
CA VAL A 276 -33.88 -15.88 -0.15
C VAL A 276 -34.72 -14.61 -0.19
N LEU A 277 -34.66 -13.86 -1.30
CA LEU A 277 -35.49 -12.66 -1.48
C LEU A 277 -37.00 -13.01 -1.45
N ALA A 278 -37.41 -14.10 -2.07
CA ALA A 278 -38.79 -14.58 -2.07
C ALA A 278 -39.29 -14.97 -0.65
N ILE A 279 -38.40 -15.64 0.14
CA ILE A 279 -38.70 -16.01 1.53
C ILE A 279 -38.83 -14.76 2.41
N VAL A 280 -37.90 -13.83 2.30
CA VAL A 280 -37.88 -12.57 3.05
C VAL A 280 -39.14 -11.76 2.75
N HIS A 281 -39.52 -11.64 1.48
CA HIS A 281 -40.73 -10.91 1.08
C HIS A 281 -42.03 -11.56 1.61
N ARG A 282 -42.10 -12.89 1.57
CA ARG A 282 -43.26 -13.65 2.11
C ARG A 282 -43.35 -13.50 3.62
N GLY A 283 -42.23 -13.44 4.33
CA GLY A 283 -42.17 -13.24 5.78
C GLY A 283 -42.31 -11.79 6.23
N SER A 284 -42.76 -10.87 5.34
CA SER A 284 -42.94 -9.43 5.63
C SER A 284 -41.63 -8.70 5.97
N GLY A 285 -40.47 -9.31 5.70
CA GLY A 285 -39.16 -8.67 5.83
C GLY A 285 -38.94 -7.60 4.74
N ARG A 286 -38.13 -6.60 5.04
CA ARG A 286 -37.75 -5.56 4.10
C ARG A 286 -36.32 -5.75 3.65
N LEU A 287 -36.08 -5.74 2.34
CA LEU A 287 -34.76 -5.70 1.76
C LEU A 287 -34.14 -4.30 1.97
N VAL A 288 -32.93 -4.26 2.52
CA VAL A 288 -32.14 -3.05 2.68
C VAL A 288 -31.11 -2.94 1.54
N SER A 289 -30.35 -4.01 1.29
CA SER A 289 -29.37 -4.03 0.21
C SER A 289 -29.04 -5.46 -0.24
N VAL A 290 -28.60 -5.58 -1.49
CA VAL A 290 -27.97 -6.80 -2.05
C VAL A 290 -26.65 -6.37 -2.66
N ASN A 291 -25.55 -6.84 -2.09
CA ASN A 291 -24.21 -6.49 -2.53
C ASN A 291 -23.41 -7.74 -2.82
N PRO A 292 -22.58 -7.77 -3.87
CA PRO A 292 -21.60 -8.84 -4.02
C PRO A 292 -20.65 -8.80 -2.83
N VAL A 293 -20.39 -9.97 -2.24
CA VAL A 293 -19.35 -10.11 -1.22
C VAL A 293 -18.01 -10.00 -1.96
N ARG A 294 -17.35 -8.89 -1.76
CA ARG A 294 -15.98 -8.72 -2.22
C ARG A 294 -15.08 -9.20 -1.08
N GLU A 295 -14.21 -10.15 -1.39
CA GLU A 295 -13.12 -10.45 -0.47
C GLU A 295 -12.28 -9.17 -0.37
N SER A 296 -12.09 -8.68 0.84
CA SER A 296 -11.19 -7.55 1.07
C SER A 296 -9.74 -8.06 1.00
N LEU A 297 -8.79 -7.18 0.69
CA LEU A 297 -7.37 -7.53 0.83
C LEU A 297 -7.05 -8.01 2.26
N GLU A 298 -7.82 -7.59 3.26
CA GLU A 298 -7.68 -8.02 4.65
C GLU A 298 -8.03 -9.50 4.83
N ASP A 299 -9.14 -9.96 4.25
CA ASP A 299 -9.55 -11.37 4.30
C ASP A 299 -8.52 -12.26 3.61
N LEU A 300 -8.06 -11.85 2.43
CA LEU A 300 -7.01 -12.53 1.67
C LEU A 300 -5.70 -12.59 2.47
N PHE A 301 -5.28 -11.45 3.01
CA PHE A 301 -4.06 -11.35 3.80
C PHE A 301 -4.11 -12.25 5.04
N MET A 302 -5.23 -12.25 5.78
CA MET A 302 -5.42 -13.08 6.97
C MET A 302 -5.38 -14.57 6.62
N ARG A 303 -5.94 -14.99 5.49
CA ARG A 303 -5.89 -16.37 5.01
C ARG A 303 -4.45 -16.79 4.70
N GLU A 304 -3.73 -16.04 3.87
CA GLU A 304 -2.37 -16.35 3.45
C GLU A 304 -1.37 -16.37 4.62
N VAL A 305 -1.51 -15.45 5.57
CA VAL A 305 -0.69 -15.42 6.79
C VAL A 305 -0.98 -16.63 7.67
N SER A 306 -2.26 -17.02 7.78
CA SER A 306 -2.67 -18.19 8.60
C SER A 306 -2.17 -19.50 7.99
N GLU A 307 -2.26 -19.68 6.67
CA GLU A 307 -1.77 -20.87 5.97
C GLU A 307 -0.24 -20.99 6.07
N THR A 308 0.47 -19.88 5.92
CA THR A 308 1.94 -19.85 6.05
C THR A 308 2.37 -20.19 7.48
N ALA A 309 1.64 -19.73 8.50
CA ALA A 309 1.91 -20.07 9.91
C ALA A 309 1.68 -21.56 10.20
N GLN A 310 0.62 -22.15 9.65
CA GLN A 310 0.33 -23.59 9.80
C GLN A 310 1.38 -24.46 9.10
N ALA A 311 1.82 -24.10 7.90
CA ALA A 311 2.88 -24.80 7.17
C ALA A 311 4.23 -24.76 7.93
N ALA A 312 4.56 -23.62 8.55
CA ALA A 312 5.78 -23.48 9.34
C ALA A 312 5.76 -24.37 10.62
N VAL A 313 4.61 -24.52 11.26
CA VAL A 313 4.43 -25.40 12.44
C VAL A 313 4.49 -26.88 12.04
N ALA A 314 3.94 -27.25 10.89
CA ALA A 314 4.00 -28.62 10.36
C ALA A 314 5.43 -29.02 9.96
N GLY A 315 6.20 -28.12 9.36
CA GLY A 315 7.60 -28.38 8.98
C GLY A 315 8.60 -28.42 10.14
N SER A 316 8.23 -27.91 11.32
CA SER A 316 9.09 -27.96 12.52
C SER A 316 8.94 -29.24 13.36
N LYS A 317 7.99 -30.10 13.01
CA LYS A 317 7.71 -31.41 13.69
C LYS A 317 8.21 -32.63 12.89
N ALA A 318 8.79 -32.40 11.73
CA ALA A 318 9.47 -33.44 10.94
C ALA A 318 11.00 -33.23 11.04
#